data_e41874b837af096cad559b44537b09c6
#
_entry.id   e41874b837af096cad559b44537b09c6
#
_cell.length_a   1.000
_cell.length_b   1.000
_cell.length_c   1.000
_cell.angle_alpha   90.00
_cell.angle_beta   90.00
_cell.angle_gamma   90.00
#
_symmetry.space_group_name_H-M   'P 1'
#
loop_
_entity.id
_entity.type
_entity.pdbx_description
1 polymer ?
#
loop_
_entity_poly.entity_id
_entity_poly.type
_entity_poly.pdbx_seq_one_letter_code
_entity_poly.pdbx_strand_id
1 'polypeptide(L)'
;MMGLALSGGGFRATLFHVGSLLRLNEAGLLRDLDEVTSVSGGSIIAGHLALNWSRLQFSDQGVAANFDEVVARPIREFCARTIDVGTILGGILNPVRHPSEKLIANYRKHLYGDRTLQDLPGPGEGPAFTIYATSLQTGASVRFTRLYLGEYHLGKIPNPTILVATAVAASSAFPPPLCPVKLSVDPNAWEPSDISDLHDDAYLKETMWLGDGGIYDNLGVERLTQRCDRILVSDAGAPFSVDRKMKATRFSQVARTKRTLDIMSAQVRALRTRQLIRQFVKGEKRGAYWGIGTRIGE
;
A
#
# COMPACT_ATOMS: atom_id res chain seq x y z
N MET A 1 12.30 -5.28 16.93
CA MET A 1 12.13 -4.77 15.57
C MET A 1 11.14 -3.62 15.57
N MET A 2 11.38 -2.58 14.74
CA MET A 2 10.48 -1.42 14.58
C MET A 2 9.87 -1.41 13.17
N GLY A 3 8.55 -1.42 13.10
CA GLY A 3 7.80 -1.41 11.84
C GLY A 3 6.98 -0.14 11.64
N LEU A 4 6.83 0.28 10.39
CA LEU A 4 5.99 1.40 9.98
C LEU A 4 4.91 0.93 9.00
N ALA A 5 3.65 1.22 9.30
CA ALA A 5 2.54 1.02 8.39
C ALA A 5 2.10 2.34 7.75
N LEU A 6 1.96 2.35 6.42
CA LEU A 6 1.48 3.47 5.62
C LEU A 6 0.14 3.09 4.97
N SER A 7 -0.94 3.64 5.48
CA SER A 7 -2.30 3.25 5.07
C SER A 7 -2.70 3.75 3.68
N GLY A 8 -3.80 3.21 3.17
CA GLY A 8 -4.43 3.67 1.94
C GLY A 8 -5.17 5.00 2.07
N GLY A 9 -5.55 5.57 0.92
CA GLY A 9 -6.34 6.81 0.82
C GLY A 9 -6.01 7.68 -0.40
N GLY A 10 -5.45 7.11 -1.47
CA GLY A 10 -5.12 7.79 -2.73
C GLY A 10 -3.99 8.83 -2.58
N PHE A 11 -3.91 9.79 -3.50
CA PHE A 11 -2.84 10.82 -3.49
C PHE A 11 -2.84 11.70 -2.24
N ARG A 12 -4.00 11.90 -1.62
CA ARG A 12 -4.07 12.59 -0.33
C ARG A 12 -3.28 11.83 0.75
N ALA A 13 -3.42 10.51 0.79
CA ALA A 13 -2.66 9.66 1.70
C ALA A 13 -1.17 9.71 1.38
N THR A 14 -0.80 9.64 0.09
CA THR A 14 0.59 9.76 -0.34
C THR A 14 1.24 11.04 0.21
N LEU A 15 0.56 12.19 0.06
CA LEU A 15 1.07 13.48 0.57
C LEU A 15 1.10 13.56 2.10
N PHE A 16 0.10 13.00 2.79
CA PHE A 16 0.10 12.91 4.25
C PHE A 16 1.30 12.10 4.76
N HIS A 17 1.58 10.98 4.12
CA HIS A 17 2.72 10.12 4.46
C HIS A 17 4.07 10.78 4.15
N VAL A 18 4.17 11.69 3.17
CA VAL A 18 5.38 12.52 2.98
C VAL A 18 5.68 13.29 4.27
N GLY A 19 4.66 13.96 4.84
CA GLY A 19 4.82 14.68 6.11
C GLY A 19 5.17 13.77 7.28
N SER A 20 4.53 12.60 7.37
CA SER A 20 4.82 11.61 8.40
C SER A 20 6.26 11.08 8.32
N LEU A 21 6.72 10.75 7.12
CA LEU A 21 8.10 10.28 6.89
C LEU A 21 9.13 11.39 7.13
N LEU A 22 8.82 12.64 6.73
CA LEU A 22 9.67 13.80 7.04
C LEU A 22 9.81 13.96 8.56
N ARG A 23 8.72 13.85 9.30
CA ARG A 23 8.77 13.97 10.78
C ARG A 23 9.55 12.81 11.42
N LEU A 24 9.40 11.60 10.91
CA LEU A 24 10.21 10.46 11.38
C LEU A 24 11.69 10.64 11.04
N ASN A 25 12.01 11.22 9.88
CA ASN A 25 13.37 11.57 9.52
C ASN A 25 13.96 12.63 10.47
N GLU A 26 13.25 13.73 10.73
CA GLU A 26 13.68 14.78 11.67
C GLU A 26 13.89 14.25 13.10
N ALA A 27 13.13 13.24 13.48
CA ALA A 27 13.26 12.58 14.78
C ALA A 27 14.38 11.50 14.83
N GLY A 28 15.10 11.28 13.70
CA GLY A 28 16.13 10.24 13.60
C GLY A 28 15.57 8.80 13.56
N LEU A 29 14.25 8.64 13.52
CA LEU A 29 13.57 7.33 13.59
C LEU A 29 13.47 6.63 12.22
N LEU A 30 13.62 7.37 11.12
CA LEU A 30 13.48 6.80 9.79
C LEU A 30 14.53 5.74 9.50
N ARG A 31 15.78 6.00 9.91
CA ARG A 31 16.92 5.09 9.74
C ARG A 31 16.75 3.77 10.52
N ASP A 32 16.05 3.82 11.65
CA ASP A 32 15.90 2.70 12.57
C ASP A 32 14.75 1.75 12.22
N LEU A 33 14.05 2.00 11.11
CA LEU A 33 12.99 1.13 10.65
C LEU A 33 13.55 -0.21 10.17
N ASP A 34 12.99 -1.31 10.66
CA ASP A 34 13.29 -2.67 10.20
C ASP A 34 12.33 -3.12 9.11
N GLU A 35 11.06 -2.67 9.16
CA GLU A 35 10.03 -3.10 8.22
C GLU A 35 9.06 -1.95 7.90
N VAL A 36 8.73 -1.78 6.61
CA VAL A 36 7.73 -0.83 6.13
C VAL A 36 6.66 -1.60 5.35
N THR A 37 5.42 -1.47 5.80
CA THR A 37 4.26 -2.03 5.11
C THR A 37 3.41 -0.92 4.52
N SER A 38 2.77 -1.16 3.40
CA SER A 38 2.05 -0.10 2.69
C SER A 38 0.84 -0.60 1.91
N VAL A 39 -0.15 0.28 1.79
CA VAL A 39 -1.41 0.04 1.08
C VAL A 39 -1.75 1.24 0.22
N SER A 40 -2.17 1.01 -1.04
CA SER A 40 -2.74 2.05 -1.91
C SER A 40 -1.88 3.32 -2.02
N GLY A 41 -2.40 4.48 -1.63
CA GLY A 41 -1.64 5.74 -1.59
C GLY A 41 -0.37 5.68 -0.74
N GLY A 42 -0.35 4.87 0.33
CA GLY A 42 0.85 4.58 1.12
C GLY A 42 1.89 3.82 0.30
N SER A 43 1.47 2.93 -0.61
CA SER A 43 2.39 2.18 -1.46
C SER A 43 3.06 3.04 -2.52
N ILE A 44 2.42 4.15 -2.94
CA ILE A 44 3.03 5.09 -3.89
C ILE A 44 4.31 5.68 -3.29
N ILE A 45 4.25 6.18 -2.07
CA ILE A 45 5.44 6.74 -1.43
C ILE A 45 6.40 5.67 -0.91
N ALA A 46 5.89 4.53 -0.42
CA ALA A 46 6.73 3.42 0.05
C ALA A 46 7.62 2.85 -1.07
N GLY A 47 7.05 2.63 -2.26
CA GLY A 47 7.82 2.18 -3.43
C GLY A 47 8.91 3.20 -3.83
N HIS A 48 8.60 4.50 -3.80
CA HIS A 48 9.57 5.54 -4.11
C HIS A 48 10.67 5.63 -3.04
N LEU A 49 10.31 5.60 -1.77
CA LEU A 49 11.27 5.58 -0.66
C LEU A 49 12.20 4.37 -0.76
N ALA A 50 11.65 3.18 -0.98
CA ALA A 50 12.41 1.95 -1.10
C ALA A 50 13.46 2.01 -2.22
N LEU A 51 13.04 2.41 -3.43
CA LEU A 51 13.94 2.51 -4.59
C LEU A 51 15.03 3.59 -4.45
N ASN A 52 14.86 4.52 -3.54
CA ASN A 52 15.80 5.60 -3.30
C ASN A 52 16.46 5.52 -1.91
N TRP A 53 16.25 4.43 -1.16
CA TRP A 53 16.76 4.29 0.19
C TRP A 53 18.28 4.46 0.26
N SER A 54 19.02 3.81 -0.62
CA SER A 54 20.49 3.89 -0.69
C SER A 54 21.05 5.26 -1.05
N ARG A 55 20.21 6.17 -1.55
CA ARG A 55 20.60 7.55 -1.87
C ARG A 55 20.45 8.50 -0.69
N LEU A 56 19.78 8.06 0.40
CA LEU A 56 19.61 8.88 1.59
C LEU A 56 20.93 9.02 2.33
N GLN A 57 21.29 10.27 2.64
CA GLN A 57 22.52 10.63 3.33
C GLN A 57 22.23 10.84 4.83
N PHE A 58 22.25 9.75 5.58
CA PHE A 58 21.99 9.79 6.99
C PHE A 58 23.19 10.32 7.79
N SER A 59 22.93 11.30 8.67
CA SER A 59 23.89 11.78 9.69
C SER A 59 24.07 10.75 10.79
N ASP A 60 25.03 11.01 11.70
CA ASP A 60 25.21 10.20 12.92
C ASP A 60 23.96 10.15 13.80
N GLN A 61 23.13 11.20 13.74
CA GLN A 61 21.85 11.29 14.46
C GLN A 61 20.71 10.56 13.74
N GLY A 62 20.97 9.89 12.61
CA GLY A 62 19.96 9.14 11.84
C GLY A 62 19.05 10.02 10.97
N VAL A 63 19.41 11.29 10.76
CA VAL A 63 18.64 12.23 9.92
C VAL A 63 19.20 12.27 8.52
N ALA A 64 18.38 11.98 7.51
CA ALA A 64 18.77 12.10 6.11
C ALA A 64 18.66 13.57 5.67
N ALA A 65 19.82 14.22 5.43
CA ALA A 65 19.87 15.64 5.08
C ALA A 65 19.21 15.95 3.72
N ASN A 66 19.25 15.00 2.79
CA ASN A 66 18.69 15.12 1.45
C ASN A 66 17.29 14.50 1.28
N PHE A 67 16.55 14.26 2.36
CA PHE A 67 15.21 13.65 2.32
C PHE A 67 14.23 14.43 1.43
N ASP A 68 14.23 15.76 1.52
CA ASP A 68 13.34 16.58 0.68
C ASP A 68 13.63 16.39 -0.81
N GLU A 69 14.89 16.44 -1.19
CA GLU A 69 15.32 16.29 -2.58
C GLU A 69 15.02 14.91 -3.14
N VAL A 70 15.36 13.87 -2.36
CA VAL A 70 15.32 12.48 -2.84
C VAL A 70 13.93 11.87 -2.75
N VAL A 71 13.13 12.26 -1.75
CA VAL A 71 11.83 11.63 -1.46
C VAL A 71 10.66 12.59 -1.58
N ALA A 72 10.68 13.70 -0.83
CA ALA A 72 9.48 14.50 -0.66
C ALA A 72 9.11 15.32 -1.90
N ARG A 73 10.10 15.96 -2.53
CA ARG A 73 9.89 16.79 -3.72
C ARG A 73 9.40 15.99 -4.93
N PRO A 74 10.04 14.85 -5.31
CA PRO A 74 9.56 14.04 -6.44
C PRO A 74 8.13 13.54 -6.26
N ILE A 75 7.75 13.15 -5.05
CA ILE A 75 6.38 12.70 -4.76
C ILE A 75 5.38 13.86 -4.83
N ARG A 76 5.72 15.04 -4.29
CA ARG A 76 4.86 16.23 -4.40
C ARG A 76 4.64 16.64 -5.86
N GLU A 77 5.70 16.65 -6.66
CA GLU A 77 5.61 16.96 -8.09
C GLU A 77 4.77 15.92 -8.85
N PHE A 78 4.96 14.63 -8.54
CA PHE A 78 4.13 13.58 -9.13
C PHE A 78 2.66 13.76 -8.78
N CYS A 79 2.33 13.97 -7.51
CA CYS A 79 0.95 14.19 -7.08
C CYS A 79 0.34 15.45 -7.70
N ALA A 80 1.10 16.54 -7.83
CA ALA A 80 0.62 17.78 -8.46
C ALA A 80 0.29 17.61 -9.95
N ARG A 81 1.09 16.85 -10.69
CA ARG A 81 0.83 16.54 -12.12
C ARG A 81 -0.37 15.61 -12.30
N THR A 82 -0.60 14.71 -11.33
CA THR A 82 -1.59 13.65 -11.43
C THR A 82 -2.96 14.07 -10.86
N ILE A 83 -3.05 15.24 -10.22
CA ILE A 83 -4.32 15.83 -9.73
C ILE A 83 -5.28 16.14 -10.88
N ASP A 84 -4.82 16.22 -12.12
CA ASP A 84 -5.67 16.06 -13.30
C ASP A 84 -6.22 14.60 -13.42
N VAL A 85 -6.78 14.12 -12.30
CA VAL A 85 -7.49 12.83 -12.19
C VAL A 85 -8.63 12.73 -13.22
N GLY A 86 -9.15 13.87 -13.70
CA GLY A 86 -10.01 13.93 -14.86
C GLY A 86 -9.41 13.25 -16.10
N THR A 87 -8.10 13.28 -16.28
CA THR A 87 -7.42 12.64 -17.40
C THR A 87 -7.28 11.12 -17.19
N ILE A 88 -7.08 10.66 -15.95
CA ILE A 88 -7.06 9.21 -15.65
C ILE A 88 -8.47 8.64 -15.68
N LEU A 89 -9.45 9.35 -15.11
CA LEU A 89 -10.87 8.97 -15.15
C LEU A 89 -11.52 9.23 -16.52
N GLY A 90 -11.14 10.29 -17.25
CA GLY A 90 -11.57 10.53 -18.64
C GLY A 90 -11.07 9.44 -19.61
N GLY A 91 -10.01 8.74 -19.26
CA GLY A 91 -9.56 7.54 -19.95
C GLY A 91 -10.50 6.32 -19.83
N ILE A 92 -11.50 6.35 -18.95
CA ILE A 92 -12.55 5.31 -18.85
C ILE A 92 -13.37 5.21 -20.14
N LEU A 93 -13.43 6.28 -20.92
CA LEU A 93 -14.17 6.32 -22.20
C LEU A 93 -13.35 5.80 -23.39
N ASN A 94 -12.09 5.39 -23.20
CA ASN A 94 -11.30 4.80 -24.28
C ASN A 94 -11.35 3.26 -24.20
N PRO A 95 -12.04 2.58 -25.11
CA PRO A 95 -12.29 1.14 -25.05
C PRO A 95 -11.04 0.28 -25.34
N VAL A 96 -9.90 0.88 -25.69
CA VAL A 96 -8.71 0.15 -26.19
C VAL A 96 -7.77 -0.33 -25.09
N ARG A 97 -7.75 0.29 -23.90
CA ARG A 97 -6.87 -0.13 -22.78
C ARG A 97 -7.58 -0.06 -21.46
N HIS A 98 -7.44 -1.11 -20.65
CA HIS A 98 -7.99 -1.13 -19.30
C HIS A 98 -7.38 -0.01 -18.44
N PRO A 99 -8.14 0.68 -17.56
CA PRO A 99 -7.64 1.76 -16.70
C PRO A 99 -6.43 1.37 -15.84
N SER A 100 -6.34 0.13 -15.40
CA SER A 100 -5.20 -0.39 -14.63
C SER A 100 -3.89 -0.41 -15.43
N GLU A 101 -3.93 -0.68 -16.73
CA GLU A 101 -2.73 -0.63 -17.59
C GLU A 101 -2.19 0.79 -17.73
N LYS A 102 -3.10 1.78 -17.81
CA LYS A 102 -2.72 3.20 -17.82
C LYS A 102 -2.11 3.62 -16.49
N LEU A 103 -2.63 3.09 -15.38
CA LEU A 103 -2.09 3.35 -14.05
C LEU A 103 -0.66 2.81 -13.92
N ILE A 104 -0.42 1.56 -14.35
CA ILE A 104 0.92 0.95 -14.39
C ILE A 104 1.87 1.81 -15.25
N ALA A 105 1.42 2.17 -16.46
CA ALA A 105 2.23 2.99 -17.39
C ALA A 105 2.57 4.37 -16.80
N ASN A 106 1.63 4.99 -16.08
CA ASN A 106 1.85 6.27 -15.42
C ASN A 106 2.89 6.18 -14.30
N TYR A 107 2.76 5.17 -13.41
CA TYR A 107 3.74 4.92 -12.36
C TYR A 107 5.13 4.57 -12.92
N ARG A 108 5.19 3.73 -13.95
CA ARG A 108 6.43 3.38 -14.64
C ARG A 108 7.11 4.61 -15.23
N LYS A 109 6.34 5.46 -15.94
CA LYS A 109 6.89 6.65 -16.61
C LYS A 109 7.39 7.72 -15.65
N HIS A 110 6.70 7.94 -14.53
CA HIS A 110 6.89 9.14 -13.71
C HIS A 110 7.55 8.90 -12.35
N LEU A 111 7.57 7.64 -11.84
CA LEU A 111 8.11 7.34 -10.51
C LEU A 111 9.17 6.25 -10.50
N TYR A 112 8.90 5.11 -11.15
CA TYR A 112 9.66 3.89 -10.87
C TYR A 112 10.54 3.43 -12.02
N GLY A 113 10.29 3.88 -13.26
CA GLY A 113 10.97 3.32 -14.44
C GLY A 113 10.69 1.82 -14.58
N ASP A 114 11.70 1.08 -15.00
CA ASP A 114 11.66 -0.36 -15.18
C ASP A 114 12.17 -1.15 -13.96
N ARG A 115 12.22 -0.48 -12.80
CA ARG A 115 12.65 -1.09 -11.55
C ARG A 115 11.69 -2.17 -11.09
N THR A 116 12.27 -3.28 -10.64
CA THR A 116 11.56 -4.47 -10.15
C THR A 116 11.58 -4.54 -8.63
N LEU A 117 10.88 -5.50 -8.06
CA LEU A 117 10.97 -5.78 -6.62
C LEU A 117 12.38 -6.16 -6.17
N GLN A 118 13.26 -6.61 -7.10
CA GLN A 118 14.66 -6.91 -6.80
C GLN A 118 15.53 -5.66 -6.60
N ASP A 119 15.04 -4.49 -7.00
CA ASP A 119 15.71 -3.19 -6.75
C ASP A 119 15.34 -2.57 -5.39
N LEU A 120 14.45 -3.19 -4.61
CA LEU A 120 14.16 -2.79 -3.23
C LEU A 120 15.33 -3.17 -2.31
N PRO A 121 15.51 -2.52 -1.15
CA PRO A 121 16.57 -2.86 -0.21
C PRO A 121 16.60 -4.33 0.15
N GLY A 122 17.77 -4.94 0.09
CA GLY A 122 18.04 -6.28 0.54
C GLY A 122 18.27 -6.34 2.06
N PRO A 123 18.45 -7.55 2.61
CA PRO A 123 18.79 -7.73 4.03
C PRO A 123 20.06 -6.94 4.40
N GLY A 124 19.95 -6.07 5.39
CA GLY A 124 21.06 -5.22 5.84
C GLY A 124 21.30 -3.93 5.04
N GLU A 125 20.59 -3.71 3.92
CA GLU A 125 20.69 -2.50 3.10
C GLU A 125 19.67 -1.43 3.52
N GLY A 126 18.65 -1.80 4.26
CA GLY A 126 17.58 -0.93 4.74
C GLY A 126 16.40 -1.74 5.25
N PRO A 127 15.25 -1.09 5.52
CA PRO A 127 14.06 -1.79 5.97
C PRO A 127 13.51 -2.73 4.91
N ALA A 128 12.89 -3.83 5.33
CA ALA A 128 12.13 -4.68 4.44
C ALA A 128 10.82 -4.00 4.03
N PHE A 129 10.57 -3.87 2.73
CA PHE A 129 9.33 -3.27 2.21
C PHE A 129 8.32 -4.34 1.80
N THR A 130 7.07 -4.16 2.23
CA THR A 130 5.93 -4.98 1.84
C THR A 130 4.83 -4.09 1.27
N ILE A 131 4.48 -4.33 0.00
CA ILE A 131 3.36 -3.68 -0.69
C ILE A 131 2.20 -4.67 -0.69
N TYR A 132 1.02 -4.24 -0.20
CA TYR A 132 -0.16 -5.09 -0.13
C TYR A 132 -1.13 -4.84 -1.27
N ALA A 133 -1.66 -5.93 -1.83
CA ALA A 133 -2.85 -5.93 -2.68
C ALA A 133 -3.84 -6.97 -2.16
N THR A 134 -5.02 -7.08 -2.80
CA THR A 134 -6.03 -8.09 -2.48
C THR A 134 -6.27 -8.96 -3.70
N SER A 135 -6.23 -10.28 -3.54
CA SER A 135 -6.70 -11.22 -4.56
C SER A 135 -8.23 -11.16 -4.63
N LEU A 136 -8.78 -10.84 -5.79
CA LEU A 136 -10.24 -10.83 -5.99
C LEU A 136 -10.82 -12.22 -6.19
N GLN A 137 -9.96 -13.22 -6.42
CA GLN A 137 -10.35 -14.61 -6.64
C GLN A 137 -10.47 -15.36 -5.32
N THR A 138 -9.52 -15.14 -4.39
CA THR A 138 -9.46 -15.86 -3.12
C THR A 138 -9.90 -15.01 -1.93
N GLY A 139 -9.94 -13.67 -2.09
CA GLY A 139 -10.18 -12.73 -1.00
C GLY A 139 -8.98 -12.51 -0.07
N ALA A 140 -7.87 -13.19 -0.32
CA ALA A 140 -6.69 -13.12 0.53
C ALA A 140 -5.81 -11.89 0.23
N SER A 141 -4.96 -11.55 1.21
CA SER A 141 -3.92 -10.54 1.05
C SER A 141 -2.79 -11.06 0.18
N VAL A 142 -2.37 -10.25 -0.79
CA VAL A 142 -1.19 -10.50 -1.64
C VAL A 142 -0.07 -9.59 -1.19
N ARG A 143 1.13 -10.15 -0.96
CA ARG A 143 2.32 -9.45 -0.47
C ARG A 143 3.38 -9.40 -1.54
N PHE A 144 3.73 -8.19 -1.97
CA PHE A 144 4.85 -7.94 -2.87
C PHE A 144 6.05 -7.49 -2.03
N THR A 145 7.10 -8.28 -2.03
CA THR A 145 8.36 -8.00 -1.34
C THR A 145 9.54 -8.30 -2.27
N ARG A 146 10.74 -7.87 -1.90
CA ARG A 146 11.96 -8.28 -2.61
C ARG A 146 12.14 -9.80 -2.58
N LEU A 147 11.89 -10.43 -1.43
CA LEU A 147 12.17 -11.84 -1.21
C LEU A 147 11.13 -12.76 -1.81
N TYR A 148 9.86 -12.33 -1.85
CA TYR A 148 8.78 -13.16 -2.38
C TYR A 148 7.55 -12.34 -2.79
N LEU A 149 6.81 -12.86 -3.77
CA LEU A 149 5.39 -12.64 -3.94
C LEU A 149 4.65 -13.72 -3.15
N GLY A 150 3.75 -13.37 -2.26
CA GLY A 150 3.04 -14.35 -1.43
C GLY A 150 1.55 -14.15 -1.40
N GLU A 151 0.83 -15.23 -1.44
CA GLU A 151 -0.62 -15.32 -1.27
C GLU A 151 -0.92 -16.54 -0.41
N TYR A 152 -1.81 -16.37 0.56
CA TYR A 152 -2.04 -17.36 1.61
C TYR A 152 -2.43 -18.75 1.08
N HIS A 153 -3.36 -18.80 0.11
CA HIS A 153 -3.88 -20.05 -0.44
C HIS A 153 -2.97 -20.70 -1.50
N LEU A 154 -2.15 -19.90 -2.18
CA LEU A 154 -1.31 -20.36 -3.27
C LEU A 154 0.12 -20.71 -2.84
N GLY A 155 0.63 -20.01 -1.83
CA GLY A 155 2.01 -20.10 -1.38
C GLY A 155 2.83 -18.86 -1.71
N LYS A 156 4.07 -19.03 -2.19
CA LYS A 156 4.97 -17.93 -2.52
C LYS A 156 5.76 -18.19 -3.81
N ILE A 157 6.08 -17.11 -4.52
CA ILE A 157 7.08 -17.11 -5.60
C ILE A 157 8.33 -16.42 -5.04
N PRO A 158 9.46 -17.11 -4.91
CA PRO A 158 10.69 -16.51 -4.40
C PRO A 158 11.31 -15.54 -5.42
N ASN A 159 11.96 -14.48 -4.92
CA ASN A 159 12.73 -13.51 -5.70
C ASN A 159 12.00 -12.98 -6.97
N PRO A 160 10.77 -12.49 -6.85
CA PRO A 160 9.97 -12.08 -8.00
C PRO A 160 10.58 -10.87 -8.72
N THR A 161 10.60 -10.90 -10.06
CA THR A 161 11.08 -9.80 -10.92
C THR A 161 9.96 -8.89 -11.40
N ILE A 162 8.87 -8.83 -10.64
CA ILE A 162 7.70 -7.99 -10.92
C ILE A 162 8.10 -6.51 -10.81
N LEU A 163 7.63 -5.68 -11.75
CA LEU A 163 7.85 -4.23 -11.71
C LEU A 163 7.22 -3.61 -10.45
N VAL A 164 7.94 -2.72 -9.78
CA VAL A 164 7.40 -1.94 -8.66
C VAL A 164 6.16 -1.17 -9.10
N ALA A 165 6.14 -0.63 -10.32
CA ALA A 165 4.97 0.02 -10.91
C ALA A 165 3.73 -0.88 -10.92
N THR A 166 3.88 -2.17 -11.23
CA THR A 166 2.79 -3.16 -11.23
C THR A 166 2.31 -3.48 -9.81
N ALA A 167 3.24 -3.70 -8.88
CA ALA A 167 2.90 -3.97 -7.48
C ALA A 167 2.15 -2.80 -6.84
N VAL A 168 2.62 -1.56 -7.06
CA VAL A 168 1.96 -0.34 -6.55
C VAL A 168 0.62 -0.10 -7.24
N ALA A 169 0.51 -0.38 -8.55
CA ALA A 169 -0.76 -0.27 -9.27
C ALA A 169 -1.79 -1.28 -8.73
N ALA A 170 -1.39 -2.52 -8.49
CA ALA A 170 -2.26 -3.52 -7.86
C ALA A 170 -2.72 -3.07 -6.47
N SER A 171 -1.78 -2.56 -5.66
CA SER A 171 -2.04 -2.03 -4.33
C SER A 171 -3.02 -0.85 -4.32
N SER A 172 -3.05 -0.03 -5.38
CA SER A 172 -3.86 1.19 -5.50
C SER A 172 -5.00 1.08 -6.50
N ALA A 173 -5.32 -0.13 -6.94
CA ALA A 173 -6.43 -0.41 -7.86
C ALA A 173 -7.78 -0.38 -7.14
N PHE A 174 -8.22 0.82 -6.73
CA PHE A 174 -9.50 0.97 -6.02
C PHE A 174 -10.70 0.78 -6.94
N PRO A 175 -11.67 -0.10 -6.58
CA PRO A 175 -12.88 -0.32 -7.38
C PRO A 175 -13.83 0.90 -7.35
N PRO A 176 -14.67 1.11 -8.40
CA PRO A 176 -14.76 0.30 -9.62
C PRO A 176 -13.75 0.66 -10.72
N PRO A 177 -13.19 1.93 -10.81
CA PRO A 177 -12.62 2.34 -12.09
C PRO A 177 -11.21 1.77 -12.36
N LEU A 178 -10.40 1.53 -11.33
CA LEU A 178 -8.99 1.13 -11.48
C LEU A 178 -8.77 -0.38 -11.29
N CYS A 179 -9.78 -1.08 -10.82
CA CYS A 179 -9.78 -2.51 -10.53
C CYS A 179 -10.47 -3.29 -11.67
N PRO A 180 -9.98 -4.49 -12.03
CA PRO A 180 -8.82 -5.18 -11.48
C PRO A 180 -7.49 -4.87 -12.21
N VAL A 181 -6.38 -5.18 -11.55
CA VAL A 181 -5.07 -5.35 -12.19
C VAL A 181 -4.87 -6.84 -12.46
N LYS A 182 -4.59 -7.19 -13.71
CA LYS A 182 -4.19 -8.55 -14.08
C LYS A 182 -2.69 -8.72 -13.87
N LEU A 183 -2.29 -9.73 -13.12
CA LEU A 183 -0.91 -10.17 -12.96
C LEU A 183 -0.78 -11.61 -13.45
N SER A 184 0.00 -11.82 -14.50
CA SER A 184 0.35 -13.15 -14.97
C SER A 184 1.73 -13.54 -14.47
N VAL A 185 1.86 -14.74 -13.94
CA VAL A 185 3.11 -15.30 -13.40
C VAL A 185 3.30 -16.72 -13.90
N ASP A 186 4.51 -17.24 -13.83
CA ASP A 186 4.77 -18.63 -14.13
C ASP A 186 4.13 -19.53 -13.06
N PRO A 187 3.18 -20.40 -13.40
CA PRO A 187 2.54 -21.29 -12.45
C PRO A 187 3.50 -22.27 -11.78
N ASN A 188 4.65 -22.55 -12.38
CA ASN A 188 5.67 -23.43 -11.83
C ASN A 188 6.61 -22.73 -10.85
N ALA A 189 6.57 -21.40 -10.79
CA ALA A 189 7.40 -20.62 -9.86
C ALA A 189 6.86 -20.62 -8.41
N TRP A 190 5.64 -21.12 -8.19
CA TRP A 190 5.03 -21.17 -6.88
C TRP A 190 5.59 -22.30 -6.01
N GLU A 191 6.07 -21.97 -4.84
CA GLU A 191 6.41 -22.89 -3.76
C GLU A 191 5.25 -22.97 -2.76
N PRO A 192 4.77 -24.17 -2.39
CA PRO A 192 3.73 -24.31 -1.38
C PRO A 192 4.21 -23.91 0.01
N SER A 193 3.27 -23.66 0.89
CA SER A 193 3.47 -23.58 2.33
C SER A 193 2.53 -24.56 3.02
N ASP A 194 2.74 -24.82 4.30
CA ASP A 194 1.91 -25.77 5.07
C ASP A 194 0.41 -25.41 5.12
N ILE A 195 0.08 -24.18 4.71
CA ILE A 195 -1.28 -23.64 4.75
C ILE A 195 -1.85 -23.34 3.36
N SER A 196 -1.15 -23.70 2.28
CA SER A 196 -1.55 -23.41 0.89
C SER A 196 -2.53 -24.45 0.39
N ASP A 197 -3.81 -24.26 0.64
CA ASP A 197 -4.90 -25.18 0.33
C ASP A 197 -5.38 -25.15 -1.14
N LEU A 198 -4.99 -24.11 -1.91
CA LEU A 198 -5.28 -23.98 -3.35
C LEU A 198 -4.03 -24.03 -4.22
N HIS A 199 -2.91 -24.55 -3.69
CA HIS A 199 -1.64 -24.58 -4.42
C HIS A 199 -1.71 -25.40 -5.73
N ASP A 200 -2.56 -26.40 -5.81
CA ASP A 200 -2.70 -27.27 -6.99
C ASP A 200 -3.62 -26.67 -8.07
N ASP A 201 -4.26 -25.54 -7.83
CA ASP A 201 -5.09 -24.85 -8.82
C ASP A 201 -4.22 -24.09 -9.83
N ALA A 202 -4.03 -24.70 -11.03
CA ALA A 202 -3.20 -24.13 -12.10
C ALA A 202 -3.71 -22.78 -12.60
N TYR A 203 -5.04 -22.56 -12.65
CA TYR A 203 -5.62 -21.31 -13.14
C TYR A 203 -5.32 -20.14 -12.19
N LEU A 204 -5.47 -20.36 -10.88
CA LEU A 204 -5.18 -19.36 -9.87
C LEU A 204 -3.68 -19.01 -9.81
N LYS A 205 -2.82 -20.00 -10.09
CA LYS A 205 -1.36 -19.83 -10.13
C LYS A 205 -0.87 -19.06 -11.36
N GLU A 206 -1.55 -19.18 -12.51
CA GLU A 206 -1.14 -18.50 -13.75
C GLU A 206 -1.57 -17.05 -13.81
N THR A 207 -2.79 -16.76 -13.34
CA THR A 207 -3.38 -15.43 -13.45
C THR A 207 -4.02 -14.98 -12.15
N MET A 208 -3.49 -13.90 -11.58
CA MET A 208 -4.06 -13.23 -10.43
C MET A 208 -4.82 -11.97 -10.85
N TRP A 209 -6.05 -11.82 -10.40
CA TRP A 209 -6.85 -10.60 -10.52
C TRP A 209 -6.80 -9.84 -9.19
N LEU A 210 -6.15 -8.69 -9.21
CA LEU A 210 -5.79 -7.95 -8.01
C LEU A 210 -6.58 -6.66 -7.90
N GLY A 211 -6.95 -6.32 -6.67
CA GLY A 211 -7.53 -5.04 -6.29
C GLY A 211 -6.75 -4.37 -5.18
N ASP A 212 -7.18 -3.16 -4.84
CA ASP A 212 -6.58 -2.33 -3.78
C ASP A 212 -6.37 -3.13 -2.48
N GLY A 213 -5.21 -2.97 -1.87
CA GLY A 213 -4.89 -3.63 -0.60
C GLY A 213 -5.83 -3.24 0.55
N GLY A 214 -6.44 -2.05 0.46
CA GLY A 214 -7.43 -1.57 1.42
C GLY A 214 -8.76 -2.32 1.41
N ILE A 215 -9.02 -3.17 0.40
CA ILE A 215 -10.17 -4.09 0.41
C ILE A 215 -9.99 -5.10 1.55
N TYR A 216 -8.80 -5.63 1.74
CA TYR A 216 -8.47 -6.58 2.81
C TYR A 216 -8.10 -5.88 4.13
N ASP A 217 -7.09 -5.01 4.13
CA ASP A 217 -6.64 -4.25 5.30
C ASP A 217 -6.06 -2.88 4.90
N ASN A 218 -6.83 -1.82 5.09
CA ASN A 218 -6.40 -0.48 4.70
C ASN A 218 -5.27 0.11 5.58
N LEU A 219 -5.00 -0.45 6.76
CA LEU A 219 -3.88 -0.04 7.62
C LEU A 219 -2.57 -0.74 7.26
N GLY A 220 -2.66 -1.97 6.74
CA GLY A 220 -1.49 -2.78 6.40
C GLY A 220 -0.68 -3.24 7.62
N VAL A 221 -1.32 -3.41 8.78
CA VAL A 221 -0.62 -3.69 10.05
C VAL A 221 -0.42 -5.17 10.34
N GLU A 222 -1.08 -6.07 9.60
CA GLU A 222 -1.12 -7.50 9.92
C GLU A 222 0.25 -8.11 10.12
N ARG A 223 1.18 -7.91 9.16
CA ARG A 223 2.53 -8.46 9.25
C ARG A 223 3.33 -7.83 10.40
N LEU A 224 3.18 -6.52 10.62
CA LEU A 224 3.91 -5.83 11.70
C LEU A 224 3.50 -6.33 13.08
N THR A 225 2.20 -6.63 13.28
CA THR A 225 1.73 -7.18 14.56
C THR A 225 2.31 -8.56 14.87
N GLN A 226 2.70 -9.32 13.85
CA GLN A 226 3.34 -10.63 14.00
C GLN A 226 4.84 -10.53 14.24
N ARG A 227 5.52 -9.53 13.68
CA ARG A 227 6.99 -9.49 13.60
C ARG A 227 7.65 -8.40 14.42
N CYS A 228 6.97 -7.28 14.65
CA CYS A 228 7.58 -6.09 15.26
C CYS A 228 7.09 -5.90 16.70
N ASP A 229 8.00 -5.47 17.58
CA ASP A 229 7.69 -5.12 18.98
C ASP A 229 7.26 -3.65 19.08
N ARG A 230 7.81 -2.80 18.20
CA ARG A 230 7.45 -1.39 18.05
C ARG A 230 6.75 -1.19 16.72
N ILE A 231 5.54 -0.60 16.75
CA ILE A 231 4.72 -0.41 15.56
C ILE A 231 4.32 1.05 15.48
N LEU A 232 4.72 1.69 14.38
CA LEU A 232 4.32 3.04 14.02
C LEU A 232 3.27 2.96 12.93
N VAL A 233 2.16 3.66 13.08
CA VAL A 233 1.06 3.63 12.10
C VAL A 233 0.70 5.04 11.67
N SER A 234 0.95 5.33 10.41
CA SER A 234 0.50 6.54 9.72
C SER A 234 -0.79 6.25 8.98
N ASP A 235 -1.92 6.73 9.51
CA ASP A 235 -3.25 6.45 8.98
C ASP A 235 -3.83 7.67 8.25
N ALA A 236 -3.80 7.63 6.94
CA ALA A 236 -4.36 8.65 6.06
C ALA A 236 -5.76 8.30 5.51
N GLY A 237 -6.38 7.24 6.01
CA GLY A 237 -7.74 6.86 5.64
C GLY A 237 -8.74 7.96 5.96
N ALA A 238 -9.69 8.22 5.04
CA ALA A 238 -10.72 9.23 5.26
C ALA A 238 -11.55 8.88 6.50
N PRO A 239 -11.84 9.87 7.36
CA PRO A 239 -12.84 9.69 8.39
C PRO A 239 -14.19 9.31 7.75
N PHE A 240 -14.91 8.40 8.38
CA PHE A 240 -16.24 8.03 7.91
C PHE A 240 -17.18 9.23 8.06
N SER A 241 -17.77 9.68 6.96
CA SER A 241 -18.71 10.81 6.95
C SER A 241 -20.16 10.32 7.02
N VAL A 242 -20.99 11.01 7.81
CA VAL A 242 -22.44 10.75 7.84
C VAL A 242 -23.07 11.36 6.60
N ASP A 243 -23.75 10.57 5.79
CA ASP A 243 -24.54 11.05 4.66
C ASP A 243 -25.98 11.28 5.09
N ARG A 244 -26.32 12.54 5.34
CA ARG A 244 -27.68 12.96 5.74
C ARG A 244 -28.64 13.13 4.57
N LYS A 245 -28.15 13.06 3.32
CA LYS A 245 -28.93 13.34 2.10
C LYS A 245 -28.97 12.16 1.14
N MET A 246 -28.72 10.95 1.64
CA MET A 246 -28.72 9.75 0.83
C MET A 246 -30.05 9.60 0.07
N LYS A 247 -29.97 9.53 -1.27
CA LYS A 247 -31.14 9.31 -2.14
C LYS A 247 -31.21 7.87 -2.60
N ALA A 248 -32.40 7.26 -2.47
CA ALA A 248 -32.66 5.91 -2.89
C ALA A 248 -33.23 5.84 -4.34
N THR A 249 -32.71 6.62 -5.27
CA THR A 249 -33.16 6.61 -6.66
C THR A 249 -32.47 5.52 -7.49
N ARG A 250 -33.11 5.08 -8.59
CA ARG A 250 -32.57 4.04 -9.49
C ARG A 250 -31.20 4.41 -10.06
N PHE A 251 -30.95 5.70 -10.35
CA PHE A 251 -29.67 6.24 -10.83
C PHE A 251 -28.57 6.31 -9.76
N SER A 252 -28.87 6.00 -8.48
CA SER A 252 -27.93 6.05 -7.37
C SER A 252 -27.33 4.69 -7.02
N GLN A 253 -27.48 3.65 -7.84
CA GLN A 253 -26.92 2.31 -7.53
C GLN A 253 -25.41 2.33 -7.34
N VAL A 254 -24.66 2.96 -8.25
CA VAL A 254 -23.21 3.07 -8.15
C VAL A 254 -22.80 3.80 -6.86
N ALA A 255 -23.51 4.90 -6.53
CA ALA A 255 -23.26 5.63 -5.30
C ALA A 255 -23.55 4.79 -4.04
N ARG A 256 -24.60 3.96 -4.07
CA ARG A 256 -24.94 3.05 -2.96
C ARG A 256 -23.92 1.94 -2.81
N THR A 257 -23.49 1.33 -3.92
CA THR A 257 -22.43 0.30 -3.89
C THR A 257 -21.14 0.90 -3.34
N LYS A 258 -20.74 2.08 -3.84
CA LYS A 258 -19.59 2.79 -3.27
C LYS A 258 -19.76 3.04 -1.77
N ARG A 259 -20.93 3.51 -1.34
CA ARG A 259 -21.23 3.77 0.08
C ARG A 259 -21.12 2.49 0.92
N THR A 260 -21.61 1.36 0.42
CA THR A 260 -21.50 0.06 1.09
C THR A 260 -20.04 -0.33 1.26
N LEU A 261 -19.22 -0.19 0.21
CA LEU A 261 -17.78 -0.45 0.28
C LEU A 261 -17.09 0.49 1.29
N ASP A 262 -17.44 1.78 1.30
CA ASP A 262 -16.92 2.75 2.26
C ASP A 262 -17.25 2.36 3.71
N ILE A 263 -18.47 1.85 3.97
CA ILE A 263 -18.88 1.36 5.28
C ILE A 263 -18.06 0.12 5.68
N MET A 264 -17.98 -0.87 4.80
CA MET A 264 -17.23 -2.11 5.06
C MET A 264 -15.76 -1.81 5.36
N SER A 265 -15.11 -1.00 4.53
CA SER A 265 -13.72 -0.57 4.74
C SER A 265 -13.53 0.18 6.05
N ALA A 266 -14.47 1.07 6.41
CA ALA A 266 -14.44 1.80 7.69
C ALA A 266 -14.57 0.86 8.89
N GLN A 267 -15.41 -0.19 8.81
CA GLN A 267 -15.55 -1.18 9.88
C GLN A 267 -14.27 -2.02 10.04
N VAL A 268 -13.69 -2.53 8.95
CA VAL A 268 -12.43 -3.28 8.99
C VAL A 268 -11.32 -2.43 9.61
N ARG A 269 -11.17 -1.17 9.15
CA ARG A 269 -10.20 -0.23 9.71
C ARG A 269 -10.41 0.01 11.20
N ALA A 270 -11.66 0.25 11.64
CA ALA A 270 -11.99 0.46 13.04
C ALA A 270 -11.68 -0.77 13.91
N LEU A 271 -11.91 -1.98 13.40
CA LEU A 271 -11.56 -3.23 14.08
C LEU A 271 -10.05 -3.39 14.24
N ARG A 272 -9.29 -3.20 13.15
CA ARG A 272 -7.82 -3.27 13.15
C ARG A 272 -7.20 -2.20 14.09
N THR A 273 -7.70 -0.96 14.03
CA THR A 273 -7.24 0.11 14.94
C THR A 273 -7.50 -0.25 16.40
N ARG A 274 -8.71 -0.70 16.74
CA ARG A 274 -9.05 -1.10 18.13
C ARG A 274 -8.19 -2.26 18.60
N GLN A 275 -7.90 -3.23 17.74
CA GLN A 275 -7.02 -4.36 18.07
C GLN A 275 -5.61 -3.86 18.38
N LEU A 276 -5.04 -3.01 17.54
CA LEU A 276 -3.71 -2.44 17.73
C LEU A 276 -3.61 -1.61 19.02
N ILE A 277 -4.56 -0.68 19.23
CA ILE A 277 -4.59 0.15 20.45
C ILE A 277 -4.71 -0.72 21.70
N ARG A 278 -5.52 -1.79 21.65
CA ARG A 278 -5.61 -2.75 22.76
C ARG A 278 -4.27 -3.40 23.08
N GLN A 279 -3.49 -3.77 22.05
CA GLN A 279 -2.14 -4.33 22.24
C GLN A 279 -1.19 -3.31 22.87
N PHE A 280 -1.28 -2.02 22.48
CA PHE A 280 -0.50 -0.96 23.10
C PHE A 280 -0.87 -0.73 24.57
N VAL A 281 -2.18 -0.66 24.89
CA VAL A 281 -2.68 -0.48 26.26
C VAL A 281 -2.28 -1.64 27.17
N LYS A 282 -2.28 -2.88 26.63
CA LYS A 282 -1.86 -4.07 27.39
C LYS A 282 -0.33 -4.22 27.52
N GLY A 283 0.45 -3.38 26.85
CA GLY A 283 1.91 -3.50 26.82
C GLY A 283 2.44 -4.67 25.99
N GLU A 284 1.57 -5.36 25.22
CA GLU A 284 1.96 -6.45 24.32
C GLU A 284 2.81 -5.93 23.15
N LYS A 285 2.53 -4.71 22.69
CA LYS A 285 3.26 -3.97 21.68
C LYS A 285 3.50 -2.54 22.16
N ARG A 286 4.51 -1.87 21.58
CA ARG A 286 4.81 -0.45 21.80
C ARG A 286 4.70 0.30 20.47
N GLY A 287 4.49 1.61 20.51
CA GLY A 287 4.53 2.43 19.31
C GLY A 287 3.57 3.61 19.35
N ALA A 288 3.22 4.10 18.16
CA ALA A 288 2.32 5.22 17.99
C ALA A 288 1.38 5.01 16.83
N TYR A 289 0.17 5.52 16.97
CA TYR A 289 -0.82 5.62 15.91
C TYR A 289 -1.22 7.08 15.77
N TRP A 290 -1.15 7.59 14.55
CA TRP A 290 -1.63 8.93 14.22
C TRP A 290 -2.38 8.91 12.88
N GLY A 291 -3.36 9.77 12.76
CA GLY A 291 -4.22 9.81 11.59
C GLY A 291 -4.39 11.22 11.03
N ILE A 292 -4.77 11.29 9.76
CA ILE A 292 -5.04 12.56 9.06
C ILE A 292 -6.14 13.41 9.74
N GLY A 293 -6.98 12.78 10.55
CA GLY A 293 -8.01 13.45 11.35
C GLY A 293 -7.59 13.80 12.78
N THR A 294 -6.34 13.50 13.17
CA THR A 294 -5.84 13.83 14.52
C THR A 294 -5.67 15.33 14.65
N ARG A 295 -6.25 15.93 15.69
CA ARG A 295 -6.04 17.33 16.00
C ARG A 295 -4.69 17.52 16.65
N ILE A 296 -3.95 18.55 16.20
CA ILE A 296 -2.66 18.90 16.78
C ILE A 296 -2.93 19.76 18.02
N GLY A 297 -2.42 19.34 19.18
CA GLY A 297 -2.53 20.08 20.43
C GLY A 297 -3.63 19.61 21.39
N GLU A 298 -4.26 18.48 21.13
CA GLU A 298 -5.14 17.77 22.08
C GLU A 298 -4.48 16.50 22.64
#